data_07ae674729ff2dc4d1548936197799d1
#
_entry.id   07ae674729ff2dc4d1548936197799d1
#
_cell.length_a   1.000
_cell.length_b   1.000
_cell.length_c   1.000
_cell.angle_alpha   90.00
_cell.angle_beta   90.00
_cell.angle_gamma   90.00
#
_symmetry.space_group_name_H-M   'P 1'
#
loop_
_entity.id
_entity.type
_entity.pdbx_description
1 polymer ?
#
loop_
_entity_poly.entity_id
_entity_poly.type
_entity_poly.pdbx_seq_one_letter_code
_entity_poly.pdbx_strand_id
1 'polypeptide(L)'
;MLAVVLAAGLAAVTPTAAAAPTTTPQCADGWQVSTVVEGVGNLENLDSDGAGRFYVTGIVDGFLAHVDSTGRFEKLLTGLDFPAGVRVAGPYVYFLTGDGLTAAPGTLQRYEIATGAVTELLTGLNGPNGLLLLPDGDLLFTTIGVNAPQTGIGRYRPSTGEYTRTWSSLPLTNGLALAPNGRSIYTDNLTMRIFRIPLDAPESPVAIAGIPNLVTLPDDMEATRSDTLFVADHAFGAINKVDTRTGAACAIITGLIKPGATRNPPDGTTSVRIAPDGDSWALYVTAMDGTLRRLRPPADIDLTPATPTR
;
A
#
# COMPACT_ATOMS: atom_id res chain seq x y z
N MET A 1 -62.81 45.40 -19.32
CA MET A 1 -62.38 43.98 -19.33
C MET A 1 -60.91 43.93 -18.93
N LEU A 2 -60.64 43.53 -17.68
CA LEU A 2 -59.28 43.41 -17.12
C LEU A 2 -58.88 41.91 -17.15
N ALA A 3 -57.81 41.54 -17.87
CA ALA A 3 -57.28 40.17 -17.90
C ALA A 3 -56.24 40.03 -16.80
N VAL A 4 -56.49 39.15 -15.84
CA VAL A 4 -55.56 38.75 -14.80
C VAL A 4 -54.78 37.56 -15.32
N VAL A 5 -53.46 37.74 -15.49
CA VAL A 5 -52.52 36.66 -15.83
C VAL A 5 -52.00 36.09 -14.51
N LEU A 6 -52.33 34.82 -14.16
CA LEU A 6 -51.73 34.04 -13.09
C LEU A 6 -50.43 33.47 -13.61
N ALA A 7 -49.30 33.93 -13.08
CA ALA A 7 -48.00 33.29 -13.25
C ALA A 7 -47.85 32.20 -12.18
N ALA A 8 -47.89 30.92 -12.60
CA ALA A 8 -47.54 29.78 -11.74
C ALA A 8 -46.03 29.66 -11.64
N GLY A 9 -45.45 29.99 -10.47
CA GLY A 9 -44.03 29.79 -10.19
C GLY A 9 -43.76 28.31 -9.91
N LEU A 10 -43.04 27.62 -10.80
CA LEU A 10 -42.42 26.32 -10.52
C LEU A 10 -41.20 26.54 -9.60
N ALA A 11 -41.34 26.18 -8.34
CA ALA A 11 -40.19 26.07 -7.43
C ALA A 11 -39.34 24.86 -7.86
N ALA A 12 -38.15 25.12 -8.38
CA ALA A 12 -37.18 24.10 -8.65
C ALA A 12 -36.64 23.55 -7.30
N VAL A 13 -36.99 22.31 -6.98
CA VAL A 13 -36.38 21.56 -5.87
C VAL A 13 -34.97 21.19 -6.29
N THR A 14 -34.00 21.95 -5.82
CA THR A 14 -32.58 21.55 -5.95
C THR A 14 -32.34 20.29 -5.09
N PRO A 15 -31.86 19.21 -5.66
CA PRO A 15 -31.45 18.04 -4.83
C PRO A 15 -30.36 18.47 -3.87
N THR A 16 -30.59 18.38 -2.59
CA THR A 16 -29.57 18.50 -1.56
C THR A 16 -28.60 17.36 -1.76
N ALA A 17 -27.37 17.67 -2.15
CA ALA A 17 -26.30 16.68 -2.16
C ALA A 17 -26.18 16.09 -0.75
N ALA A 18 -26.33 14.77 -0.63
CA ALA A 18 -26.08 14.08 0.63
C ALA A 18 -24.66 14.42 1.09
N ALA A 19 -24.51 14.80 2.36
CA ALA A 19 -23.19 15.00 2.94
C ALA A 19 -22.39 13.71 2.82
N ALA A 20 -21.14 13.80 2.37
CA ALA A 20 -20.25 12.64 2.33
C ALA A 20 -20.14 12.02 3.74
N PRO A 21 -20.11 10.69 3.86
CA PRO A 21 -19.96 10.04 5.15
C PRO A 21 -18.67 10.50 5.83
N THR A 22 -18.71 10.72 7.14
CA THR A 22 -17.57 11.15 7.94
C THR A 22 -16.66 9.99 8.36
N THR A 23 -17.09 8.75 8.09
CA THR A 23 -16.34 7.51 8.37
C THR A 23 -16.52 6.53 7.22
N THR A 24 -15.49 5.71 6.97
CA THR A 24 -15.58 4.63 5.99
C THR A 24 -16.60 3.59 6.47
N PRO A 25 -17.64 3.28 5.67
CA PRO A 25 -18.60 2.25 6.03
C PRO A 25 -17.92 0.87 6.11
N GLN A 26 -18.48 -0.03 6.93
CA GLN A 26 -18.04 -1.42 6.93
C GLN A 26 -18.50 -2.11 5.63
N CYS A 27 -17.63 -2.94 5.05
CA CYS A 27 -18.02 -3.86 3.99
C CYS A 27 -18.95 -4.95 4.56
N ALA A 28 -19.59 -5.72 3.67
CA ALA A 28 -20.32 -6.92 4.08
C ALA A 28 -19.40 -7.87 4.86
N ASP A 29 -19.95 -8.56 5.86
CA ASP A 29 -19.27 -9.54 6.70
C ASP A 29 -18.79 -10.77 5.89
N GLY A 30 -18.04 -11.63 6.56
CA GLY A 30 -17.64 -12.95 5.99
C GLY A 30 -16.13 -13.13 5.83
N TRP A 31 -15.33 -12.12 6.13
CA TRP A 31 -13.87 -12.25 6.16
C TRP A 31 -13.43 -13.12 7.34
N GLN A 32 -12.60 -14.13 7.07
CA GLN A 32 -12.02 -14.99 8.09
C GLN A 32 -10.59 -14.54 8.39
N VAL A 33 -10.35 -14.11 9.61
CA VAL A 33 -9.03 -13.62 10.06
C VAL A 33 -8.30 -14.71 10.83
N SER A 34 -7.04 -14.92 10.50
CA SER A 34 -6.15 -15.82 11.25
C SER A 34 -4.75 -15.19 11.37
N THR A 35 -4.06 -15.51 12.45
CA THR A 35 -2.66 -15.11 12.68
C THR A 35 -1.73 -16.10 12.00
N VAL A 36 -0.72 -15.62 11.27
CA VAL A 36 0.39 -16.41 10.71
C VAL A 36 1.56 -16.39 11.70
N VAL A 37 1.96 -15.21 12.15
CA VAL A 37 2.95 -15.01 13.21
C VAL A 37 2.63 -13.74 13.99
N GLU A 38 3.00 -13.69 15.27
CA GLU A 38 2.77 -12.53 16.15
C GLU A 38 3.98 -12.25 17.05
N GLY A 39 4.06 -11.02 17.58
CA GLY A 39 5.10 -10.63 18.53
C GLY A 39 6.50 -10.52 17.93
N VAL A 40 6.61 -10.32 16.61
CA VAL A 40 7.90 -10.34 15.91
C VAL A 40 8.51 -8.95 15.65
N GLY A 41 7.97 -7.92 16.27
CA GLY A 41 8.44 -6.53 16.15
C GLY A 41 7.45 -5.64 15.39
N ASN A 42 7.86 -4.45 15.00
CA ASN A 42 7.00 -3.50 14.29
C ASN A 42 7.09 -3.75 12.78
N LEU A 43 6.17 -4.56 12.23
CA LEU A 43 6.18 -4.91 10.80
C LEU A 43 5.71 -3.73 9.94
N GLU A 44 6.47 -3.46 8.86
CA GLU A 44 6.18 -2.36 7.93
C GLU A 44 5.64 -2.87 6.60
N ASN A 45 6.38 -3.71 5.90
CA ASN A 45 6.00 -4.13 4.57
C ASN A 45 6.17 -5.64 4.41
N LEU A 46 5.50 -6.21 3.39
CA LEU A 46 5.64 -7.62 3.06
C LEU A 46 5.58 -7.84 1.55
N ASP A 47 6.20 -8.95 1.12
CA ASP A 47 5.96 -9.54 -0.19
C ASP A 47 6.06 -11.07 -0.13
N SER A 48 5.46 -11.76 -1.10
CA SER A 48 5.43 -13.22 -1.18
C SER A 48 6.32 -13.74 -2.31
N ASP A 49 6.99 -14.87 -2.09
CA ASP A 49 7.68 -15.60 -3.16
C ASP A 49 6.74 -16.47 -4.02
N GLY A 50 5.43 -16.44 -3.73
CA GLY A 50 4.42 -17.26 -4.40
C GLY A 50 4.44 -18.75 -4.01
N ALA A 51 5.43 -19.18 -3.22
CA ALA A 51 5.62 -20.57 -2.78
C ALA A 51 5.36 -20.77 -1.28
N GLY A 52 4.68 -19.79 -0.64
CA GLY A 52 4.30 -19.86 0.77
C GLY A 52 5.31 -19.26 1.74
N ARG A 53 6.31 -18.51 1.26
CA ARG A 53 7.20 -17.72 2.09
C ARG A 53 6.92 -16.25 1.88
N PHE A 54 6.94 -15.50 2.98
CA PHE A 54 6.83 -14.05 3.00
C PHE A 54 8.15 -13.43 3.43
N TYR A 55 8.56 -12.36 2.78
CA TYR A 55 9.63 -11.48 3.22
C TYR A 55 9.00 -10.25 3.84
N VAL A 56 9.46 -9.88 5.05
CA VAL A 56 8.88 -8.77 5.83
C VAL A 56 9.98 -7.86 6.33
N THR A 57 9.68 -6.57 6.40
CA THR A 57 10.54 -5.57 7.03
C THR A 57 9.99 -5.19 8.40
N GLY A 58 10.87 -4.95 9.35
CA GLY A 58 10.51 -4.45 10.68
C GLY A 58 11.13 -3.08 10.90
N ILE A 59 10.31 -2.03 10.77
CA ILE A 59 10.77 -0.65 10.63
C ILE A 59 11.54 -0.15 11.86
N VAL A 60 10.98 -0.29 13.06
CA VAL A 60 11.61 0.20 14.31
C VAL A 60 12.72 -0.72 14.78
N ASP A 61 12.53 -2.03 14.56
CA ASP A 61 13.46 -3.06 15.00
C ASP A 61 14.61 -3.28 14.01
N GLY A 62 14.57 -2.62 12.86
CA GLY A 62 15.67 -2.56 11.89
C GLY A 62 16.04 -3.92 11.27
N PHE A 63 15.06 -4.66 10.71
CA PHE A 63 15.36 -5.98 10.12
C PHE A 63 14.68 -6.22 8.78
N LEU A 64 15.27 -7.11 7.98
CA LEU A 64 14.63 -7.91 6.94
C LEU A 64 14.53 -9.35 7.46
N ALA A 65 13.34 -9.94 7.35
CA ALA A 65 13.11 -11.32 7.80
C ALA A 65 12.28 -12.10 6.78
N HIS A 66 12.22 -13.41 6.94
CA HIS A 66 11.22 -14.22 6.27
C HIS A 66 10.30 -14.94 7.27
N VAL A 67 9.08 -15.23 6.81
CA VAL A 67 8.08 -16.05 7.50
C VAL A 67 7.66 -17.14 6.55
N ASP A 68 7.75 -18.41 6.96
CA ASP A 68 7.29 -19.53 6.15
C ASP A 68 5.80 -19.85 6.38
N SER A 69 5.26 -20.77 5.60
CA SER A 69 3.84 -21.18 5.66
C SER A 69 3.43 -21.80 7.00
N THR A 70 4.39 -22.18 7.85
CA THR A 70 4.15 -22.70 9.22
C THR A 70 4.18 -21.63 10.28
N GLY A 71 4.49 -20.38 9.91
CA GLY A 71 4.66 -19.24 10.82
C GLY A 71 6.05 -19.16 11.45
N ARG A 72 7.03 -19.95 10.98
CA ARG A 72 8.42 -19.82 11.45
C ARG A 72 8.99 -18.51 10.93
N PHE A 73 9.39 -17.66 11.87
CA PHE A 73 10.02 -16.37 11.63
C PHE A 73 11.53 -16.46 11.77
N GLU A 74 12.27 -15.88 10.81
CA GLU A 74 13.74 -15.83 10.86
C GLU A 74 14.25 -14.49 10.30
N LYS A 75 15.04 -13.77 11.11
CA LYS A 75 15.70 -12.53 10.68
C LYS A 75 16.87 -12.86 9.76
N LEU A 76 16.84 -12.30 8.54
CA LEU A 76 17.92 -12.43 7.55
C LEU A 76 18.98 -11.34 7.70
N LEU A 77 18.53 -10.12 7.97
CA LEU A 77 19.37 -8.94 8.21
C LEU A 77 18.88 -8.21 9.46
N THR A 78 19.81 -7.59 10.18
CA THR A 78 19.52 -6.76 11.36
C THR A 78 20.35 -5.48 11.33
N GLY A 79 19.99 -4.48 12.12
CA GLY A 79 20.68 -3.19 12.18
C GLY A 79 20.43 -2.31 10.95
N LEU A 80 19.33 -2.55 10.23
CA LEU A 80 18.89 -1.70 9.14
C LEU A 80 18.27 -0.41 9.70
N ASP A 81 18.49 0.70 9.01
CA ASP A 81 17.92 1.99 9.37
C ASP A 81 16.51 2.13 8.76
N PHE A 82 15.47 2.05 9.59
CA PHE A 82 14.06 2.17 9.21
C PHE A 82 13.71 1.49 7.87
N PRO A 83 13.83 0.14 7.77
CA PRO A 83 13.50 -0.57 6.55
C PRO A 83 12.00 -0.53 6.25
N ALA A 84 11.66 -0.33 4.97
CA ALA A 84 10.29 -0.14 4.48
C ALA A 84 9.94 -1.12 3.36
N GLY A 85 9.51 -0.64 2.20
CA GLY A 85 9.03 -1.43 1.08
C GLY A 85 9.94 -2.59 0.70
N VAL A 86 9.36 -3.77 0.48
CA VAL A 86 10.08 -5.00 0.11
C VAL A 86 9.39 -5.66 -1.09
N ARG A 87 10.17 -6.19 -2.05
CA ARG A 87 9.67 -6.97 -3.20
C ARG A 87 10.59 -8.12 -3.55
N VAL A 88 9.99 -9.27 -3.81
CA VAL A 88 10.68 -10.49 -4.27
C VAL A 88 10.72 -10.52 -5.78
N ALA A 89 11.90 -10.76 -6.36
CA ALA A 89 12.09 -10.89 -7.81
C ALA A 89 13.09 -12.01 -8.11
N GLY A 90 12.58 -13.21 -8.37
CA GLY A 90 13.39 -14.40 -8.62
C GLY A 90 14.34 -14.69 -7.45
N PRO A 91 15.69 -14.68 -7.66
CA PRO A 91 16.66 -14.99 -6.60
C PRO A 91 16.92 -13.81 -5.64
N TYR A 92 16.22 -12.69 -5.80
CA TYR A 92 16.49 -11.45 -5.07
C TYR A 92 15.31 -10.95 -4.28
N VAL A 93 15.62 -10.31 -3.16
CA VAL A 93 14.70 -9.46 -2.40
C VAL A 93 15.22 -8.03 -2.47
N TYR A 94 14.43 -7.14 -3.07
CA TYR A 94 14.70 -5.69 -3.07
C TYR A 94 14.00 -5.07 -1.88
N PHE A 95 14.67 -4.15 -1.20
CA PHE A 95 14.09 -3.45 -0.05
C PHE A 95 14.65 -2.05 0.09
N LEU A 96 13.87 -1.20 0.75
CA LEU A 96 14.20 0.19 1.03
C LEU A 96 14.63 0.33 2.49
N THR A 97 15.47 1.34 2.78
CA THR A 97 15.81 1.77 4.14
C THR A 97 15.75 3.29 4.24
N GLY A 98 15.65 3.84 5.45
CA GLY A 98 15.60 5.29 5.70
C GLY A 98 14.19 5.86 5.53
N ASP A 99 13.15 5.07 5.82
CA ASP A 99 11.77 5.55 5.83
C ASP A 99 11.54 6.62 6.89
N GLY A 100 10.66 7.57 6.58
CA GLY A 100 10.19 8.60 7.49
C GLY A 100 10.18 10.00 6.87
N LEU A 101 9.30 10.85 7.40
CA LEU A 101 9.10 12.23 6.91
C LEU A 101 10.37 13.09 7.00
N THR A 102 11.18 12.88 8.03
CA THR A 102 12.41 13.64 8.31
C THR A 102 13.62 12.75 8.53
N ALA A 103 13.57 11.50 8.07
CA ALA A 103 14.64 10.54 8.22
C ALA A 103 15.95 10.98 7.54
N ALA A 104 17.05 10.34 7.90
CA ALA A 104 18.31 10.42 7.19
C ALA A 104 18.13 9.91 5.74
N PRO A 105 19.05 10.26 4.80
CA PRO A 105 18.95 9.75 3.44
C PRO A 105 18.94 8.23 3.39
N GLY A 106 17.91 7.69 2.75
CA GLY A 106 17.67 6.26 2.63
C GLY A 106 18.36 5.60 1.45
N THR A 107 18.15 4.30 1.30
CA THR A 107 18.76 3.46 0.25
C THR A 107 17.75 2.54 -0.42
N LEU A 108 18.07 2.09 -1.65
CA LEU A 108 17.50 0.90 -2.26
C LEU A 108 18.56 -0.19 -2.24
N GLN A 109 18.24 -1.34 -1.69
CA GLN A 109 19.15 -2.47 -1.55
C GLN A 109 18.57 -3.74 -2.18
N ARG A 110 19.47 -4.70 -2.45
CA ARG A 110 19.14 -6.02 -2.97
C ARG A 110 19.83 -7.09 -2.12
N TYR A 111 19.03 -8.00 -1.59
CA TYR A 111 19.48 -9.19 -0.89
C TYR A 111 19.40 -10.40 -1.82
N GLU A 112 20.47 -11.18 -1.95
CA GLU A 112 20.50 -12.42 -2.71
C GLU A 112 20.13 -13.60 -1.81
N ILE A 113 19.02 -14.27 -2.12
CA ILE A 113 18.43 -15.31 -1.25
C ILE A 113 19.37 -16.48 -1.03
N ALA A 114 20.12 -16.89 -2.04
CA ALA A 114 20.99 -18.08 -1.97
C ALA A 114 22.25 -17.86 -1.14
N THR A 115 22.80 -16.65 -1.15
CA THR A 115 24.13 -16.36 -0.54
C THR A 115 24.04 -15.48 0.70
N GLY A 116 22.91 -14.78 0.90
CA GLY A 116 22.76 -13.77 1.93
C GLY A 116 23.50 -12.45 1.62
N ALA A 117 24.08 -12.31 0.41
CA ALA A 117 24.80 -11.11 0.02
C ALA A 117 23.88 -9.92 -0.15
N VAL A 118 24.30 -8.74 0.33
CA VAL A 118 23.59 -7.48 0.18
C VAL A 118 24.35 -6.57 -0.78
N THR A 119 23.63 -5.96 -1.71
CA THR A 119 24.16 -4.94 -2.62
C THR A 119 23.35 -3.67 -2.47
N GLU A 120 24.00 -2.56 -2.16
CA GLU A 120 23.40 -1.25 -2.19
C GLU A 120 23.34 -0.76 -3.65
N LEU A 121 22.13 -0.41 -4.11
CA LEU A 121 21.87 -0.01 -5.50
C LEU A 121 21.73 1.50 -5.65
N LEU A 122 21.07 2.15 -4.70
CA LEU A 122 20.89 3.60 -4.65
C LEU A 122 21.07 4.10 -3.23
N THR A 123 21.58 5.33 -3.11
CA THR A 123 21.74 6.08 -1.86
C THR A 123 21.13 7.47 -1.97
N GLY A 124 20.97 8.15 -0.84
CA GLY A 124 20.51 9.54 -0.80
C GLY A 124 19.02 9.68 -1.16
N LEU A 125 18.21 8.65 -0.91
CA LEU A 125 16.76 8.70 -1.11
C LEU A 125 16.11 9.49 0.04
N ASN A 126 15.06 10.23 -0.27
CA ASN A 126 14.39 11.11 0.69
C ASN A 126 13.16 10.42 1.29
N GLY A 127 13.33 9.71 2.42
CA GLY A 127 12.25 8.95 3.08
C GLY A 127 11.58 7.96 2.12
N PRO A 128 12.32 6.99 1.53
CA PRO A 128 11.70 6.01 0.63
C PRO A 128 10.82 5.07 1.43
N ASN A 129 9.61 4.76 0.91
CA ASN A 129 8.65 3.93 1.62
C ASN A 129 8.08 2.81 0.76
N GLY A 130 7.10 3.04 -0.11
CA GLY A 130 6.48 2.00 -0.95
C GLY A 130 7.41 1.52 -2.08
N LEU A 131 7.38 0.25 -2.39
CA LEU A 131 8.16 -0.38 -3.47
C LEU A 131 7.25 -1.21 -4.36
N LEU A 132 7.40 -1.13 -5.68
CA LEU A 132 6.66 -1.91 -6.66
C LEU A 132 7.60 -2.47 -7.72
N LEU A 133 7.49 -3.78 -7.99
CA LEU A 133 8.15 -4.43 -9.11
C LEU A 133 7.22 -4.44 -10.32
N LEU A 134 7.63 -3.81 -11.41
CA LEU A 134 6.90 -3.79 -12.67
C LEU A 134 7.12 -5.10 -13.47
N PRO A 135 6.21 -5.43 -14.41
CA PRO A 135 6.34 -6.62 -15.25
C PRO A 135 7.62 -6.67 -16.11
N ASP A 136 8.19 -5.51 -16.47
CA ASP A 136 9.44 -5.38 -17.20
C ASP A 136 10.70 -5.53 -16.32
N GLY A 137 10.52 -5.69 -15.01
CA GLY A 137 11.59 -5.83 -14.03
C GLY A 137 12.09 -4.51 -13.44
N ASP A 138 11.56 -3.37 -13.87
CA ASP A 138 11.86 -2.09 -13.27
C ASP A 138 11.21 -1.96 -11.89
N LEU A 139 11.82 -1.18 -11.02
CA LEU A 139 11.31 -0.88 -9.69
C LEU A 139 10.82 0.57 -9.63
N LEU A 140 9.60 0.76 -9.16
CA LEU A 140 9.10 2.06 -8.72
C LEU A 140 9.16 2.11 -7.20
N PHE A 141 9.54 3.26 -6.66
CA PHE A 141 9.49 3.49 -5.21
C PHE A 141 9.02 4.91 -4.89
N THR A 142 8.24 5.01 -3.84
CA THR A 142 7.71 6.28 -3.34
C THR A 142 8.68 6.95 -2.40
N THR A 143 8.47 8.26 -2.18
CA THR A 143 9.21 9.03 -1.19
C THR A 143 8.24 9.90 -0.38
N ILE A 144 8.23 9.72 0.93
CA ILE A 144 7.40 10.48 1.86
C ILE A 144 8.16 11.61 2.57
N GLY A 145 9.47 11.71 2.36
CA GLY A 145 10.32 12.70 3.01
C GLY A 145 9.91 14.14 2.68
N VAL A 146 9.80 14.97 3.71
CA VAL A 146 9.48 16.42 3.58
C VAL A 146 10.71 17.28 3.38
N ASN A 147 11.91 16.72 3.48
CA ASN A 147 13.16 17.43 3.20
C ASN A 147 13.24 17.81 1.70
N ALA A 148 13.77 18.99 1.40
CA ALA A 148 13.97 19.40 0.02
C ALA A 148 15.22 18.73 -0.59
N PRO A 149 15.17 18.38 -1.91
CA PRO A 149 14.02 18.44 -2.79
C PRO A 149 13.09 17.24 -2.61
N GLN A 150 11.78 17.49 -2.62
CA GLN A 150 10.78 16.41 -2.72
C GLN A 150 10.83 15.81 -4.12
N THR A 151 10.93 14.50 -4.22
CA THR A 151 11.18 13.81 -5.50
C THR A 151 9.97 13.05 -6.03
N GLY A 152 8.95 12.80 -5.20
CA GLY A 152 7.79 11.99 -5.60
C GLY A 152 8.15 10.52 -5.78
N ILE A 153 7.82 9.92 -6.94
CA ILE A 153 8.09 8.52 -7.23
C ILE A 153 9.34 8.39 -8.09
N GLY A 154 10.29 7.57 -7.64
CA GLY A 154 11.49 7.21 -8.40
C GLY A 154 11.31 5.93 -9.21
N ARG A 155 12.06 5.77 -10.31
CA ARG A 155 12.13 4.54 -11.10
C ARG A 155 13.58 4.08 -11.22
N TYR A 156 13.84 2.83 -10.86
CA TYR A 156 15.14 2.19 -11.01
C TYR A 156 15.03 0.97 -11.93
N ARG A 157 15.98 0.85 -12.87
CA ARG A 157 16.06 -0.26 -13.82
C ARG A 157 17.23 -1.18 -13.44
N PRO A 158 16.97 -2.32 -12.80
CA PRO A 158 18.05 -3.22 -12.35
C PRO A 158 18.93 -3.75 -13.48
N SER A 159 18.39 -3.90 -14.70
CA SER A 159 19.12 -4.43 -15.87
C SER A 159 20.22 -3.51 -16.40
N THR A 160 20.09 -2.20 -16.19
CA THR A 160 21.03 -1.18 -16.68
C THR A 160 21.67 -0.34 -15.60
N GLY A 161 21.09 -0.34 -14.38
CA GLY A 161 21.46 0.58 -13.30
C GLY A 161 20.91 2.01 -13.49
N GLU A 162 20.05 2.24 -14.48
CA GLU A 162 19.47 3.55 -14.74
C GLU A 162 18.51 3.97 -13.62
N TYR A 163 18.64 5.20 -13.14
CA TYR A 163 17.80 5.79 -12.11
C TYR A 163 17.17 7.10 -12.56
N THR A 164 15.84 7.13 -12.65
CA THR A 164 15.04 8.34 -12.85
C THR A 164 14.52 8.81 -11.50
N ARG A 165 15.15 9.81 -10.91
CA ARG A 165 14.87 10.31 -9.55
C ARG A 165 13.41 10.75 -9.36
N THR A 166 12.86 11.46 -10.34
CA THR A 166 11.48 11.98 -10.34
C THR A 166 10.77 11.45 -11.59
N TRP A 167 10.41 10.16 -11.54
CA TRP A 167 9.59 9.56 -12.60
C TRP A 167 8.16 10.12 -12.58
N SER A 168 7.58 10.33 -11.39
CA SER A 168 6.37 11.11 -11.18
C SER A 168 6.60 12.13 -10.07
N SER A 169 6.14 13.37 -10.28
CA SER A 169 6.31 14.47 -9.32
C SER A 169 5.21 14.54 -8.25
N LEU A 170 4.31 13.55 -8.17
CA LEU A 170 3.30 13.50 -7.12
C LEU A 170 3.99 13.38 -5.75
N PRO A 171 3.88 14.41 -4.87
CA PRO A 171 4.65 14.44 -3.63
C PRO A 171 3.99 13.60 -2.53
N LEU A 172 4.80 13.23 -1.52
CA LEU A 172 4.36 12.59 -0.28
C LEU A 172 3.55 11.32 -0.54
N THR A 173 3.99 10.55 -1.54
CA THR A 173 3.38 9.26 -1.90
C THR A 173 3.87 8.16 -0.98
N ASN A 174 2.98 7.19 -0.64
CA ASN A 174 3.28 6.07 0.24
C ASN A 174 3.17 4.75 -0.53
N GLY A 175 2.04 4.05 -0.50
CA GLY A 175 1.88 2.74 -1.13
C GLY A 175 1.88 2.74 -2.66
N LEU A 176 2.14 1.57 -3.25
CA LEU A 176 2.12 1.35 -4.70
C LEU A 176 1.48 0.01 -5.06
N ALA A 177 0.57 0.01 -6.05
CA ALA A 177 0.06 -1.20 -6.68
C ALA A 177 0.03 -1.07 -8.21
N LEU A 178 0.24 -2.18 -8.93
CA LEU A 178 0.02 -2.22 -10.38
C LEU A 178 -1.49 -2.30 -10.65
N ALA A 179 -1.98 -1.47 -11.56
CA ALA A 179 -3.37 -1.56 -12.01
C ALA A 179 -3.59 -2.79 -12.91
N PRO A 180 -4.81 -3.38 -12.94
CA PRO A 180 -5.08 -4.61 -13.68
C PRO A 180 -4.89 -4.49 -15.20
N ASN A 181 -4.89 -3.27 -15.75
CA ASN A 181 -4.59 -3.03 -17.15
C ASN A 181 -3.09 -3.14 -17.49
N GLY A 182 -2.21 -3.27 -16.50
CA GLY A 182 -0.75 -3.33 -16.66
C GLY A 182 -0.10 -2.06 -17.24
N ARG A 183 -0.87 -0.96 -17.38
CA ARG A 183 -0.44 0.31 -17.98
C ARG A 183 -0.50 1.50 -17.03
N SER A 184 -0.93 1.28 -15.82
CA SER A 184 -1.03 2.31 -14.79
C SER A 184 -0.64 1.72 -13.44
N ILE A 185 -0.33 2.59 -12.51
CA ILE A 185 -0.18 2.24 -11.11
C ILE A 185 -1.23 2.98 -10.28
N TYR A 186 -1.51 2.44 -9.10
CA TYR A 186 -2.19 3.14 -8.02
C TYR A 186 -1.17 3.55 -6.97
N THR A 187 -1.39 4.71 -6.37
CA THR A 187 -0.64 5.22 -5.22
C THR A 187 -1.54 6.10 -4.39
N ASP A 188 -1.22 6.29 -3.16
CA ASP A 188 -1.81 7.29 -2.28
C ASP A 188 -0.86 8.45 -2.04
N ASN A 189 -1.34 9.43 -1.29
CA ASN A 189 -0.50 10.45 -0.69
C ASN A 189 -1.08 10.91 0.65
N LEU A 190 -0.31 11.65 1.41
CA LEU A 190 -0.72 12.15 2.73
C LEU A 190 -1.95 13.10 2.70
N THR A 191 -2.52 13.39 1.51
CA THR A 191 -3.82 14.11 1.39
C THR A 191 -5.02 13.17 1.43
N MET A 192 -4.82 11.90 1.81
CA MET A 192 -5.87 10.87 1.97
C MET A 192 -6.58 10.49 0.67
N ARG A 193 -5.90 10.64 -0.47
CA ARG A 193 -6.43 10.33 -1.80
C ARG A 193 -5.65 9.21 -2.44
N ILE A 194 -6.39 8.42 -3.23
CA ILE A 194 -5.83 7.39 -4.12
C ILE A 194 -5.75 7.97 -5.53
N PHE A 195 -4.59 7.84 -6.14
CA PHE A 195 -4.32 8.30 -7.50
C PHE A 195 -4.06 7.12 -8.42
N ARG A 196 -4.44 7.29 -9.67
CA ARG A 196 -3.99 6.45 -10.78
C ARG A 196 -3.00 7.25 -11.62
N ILE A 197 -1.84 6.65 -11.92
CA ILE A 197 -0.77 7.26 -12.74
C ILE A 197 -0.51 6.36 -13.94
N PRO A 198 -0.68 6.83 -15.18
CA PRO A 198 -0.30 6.09 -16.38
C PRO A 198 1.23 5.86 -16.42
N LEU A 199 1.69 4.67 -16.83
CA LEU A 199 3.12 4.38 -16.91
C LEU A 199 3.81 5.14 -18.05
N ASP A 200 3.07 5.52 -19.09
CA ASP A 200 3.53 6.29 -20.24
C ASP A 200 3.32 7.81 -20.12
N ALA A 201 2.63 8.26 -19.06
CA ALA A 201 2.39 9.68 -18.76
C ALA A 201 2.46 9.94 -17.24
N PRO A 202 3.63 9.73 -16.60
CA PRO A 202 3.76 9.80 -15.14
C PRO A 202 3.54 11.19 -14.54
N GLU A 203 3.56 12.22 -15.36
CA GLU A 203 3.24 13.61 -15.01
C GLU A 203 1.74 13.89 -14.91
N SER A 204 0.88 12.90 -15.22
CA SER A 204 -0.59 13.05 -15.30
C SER A 204 -1.33 12.21 -14.26
N PRO A 205 -1.07 12.36 -12.95
CA PRO A 205 -1.80 11.64 -11.90
C PRO A 205 -3.28 12.09 -11.85
N VAL A 206 -4.19 11.13 -11.72
CA VAL A 206 -5.63 11.36 -11.60
C VAL A 206 -6.12 10.81 -10.27
N ALA A 207 -6.71 11.65 -9.42
CA ALA A 207 -7.37 11.20 -8.20
C ALA A 207 -8.62 10.38 -8.56
N ILE A 208 -8.72 9.15 -8.03
CA ILE A 208 -9.80 8.21 -8.34
C ILE A 208 -10.68 7.89 -7.13
N ALA A 209 -10.17 8.05 -5.93
CA ALA A 209 -10.90 7.76 -4.69
C ALA A 209 -10.37 8.60 -3.53
N GLY A 210 -11.14 8.64 -2.46
CA GLY A 210 -10.72 9.07 -1.13
C GLY A 210 -11.28 8.11 -0.09
N ILE A 211 -10.52 7.84 0.96
CA ILE A 211 -11.02 7.05 2.09
C ILE A 211 -11.73 8.01 3.04
N PRO A 212 -13.06 7.86 3.25
CA PRO A 212 -13.88 8.86 3.94
C PRO A 212 -13.79 8.75 5.47
N ASN A 213 -12.58 8.85 6.02
CA ASN A 213 -12.34 8.95 7.45
C ASN A 213 -11.90 10.37 7.82
N LEU A 214 -12.17 10.79 9.06
CA LEU A 214 -11.75 12.11 9.56
C LEU A 214 -10.23 12.25 9.54
N VAL A 215 -9.53 11.17 9.88
CA VAL A 215 -8.08 11.02 9.76
C VAL A 215 -7.83 9.65 9.14
N THR A 216 -7.18 9.60 8.00
CA THR A 216 -6.71 8.35 7.40
C THR A 216 -5.26 8.54 6.99
N LEU A 217 -4.47 7.51 7.13
CA LEU A 217 -3.10 7.45 6.62
C LEU A 217 -3.01 6.19 5.76
N PRO A 218 -3.43 6.28 4.48
CA PRO A 218 -3.22 5.19 3.56
C PRO A 218 -1.75 4.84 3.54
N ASP A 219 -1.48 3.55 3.57
CA ASP A 219 -0.15 3.01 3.56
C ASP A 219 0.01 2.12 2.32
N ASP A 220 0.54 0.92 2.41
CA ASP A 220 0.71 0.09 1.23
C ASP A 220 -0.62 -0.49 0.71
N MET A 221 -0.63 -0.93 -0.54
CA MET A 221 -1.84 -1.36 -1.23
C MET A 221 -1.59 -2.50 -2.22
N GLU A 222 -2.66 -3.24 -2.55
CA GLU A 222 -2.63 -4.31 -3.54
C GLU A 222 -3.92 -4.33 -4.37
N ALA A 223 -3.79 -4.57 -5.68
CA ALA A 223 -4.91 -4.58 -6.62
C ALA A 223 -5.28 -5.99 -7.09
N THR A 224 -6.58 -6.23 -7.26
CA THR A 224 -7.10 -7.42 -7.93
C THR A 224 -7.23 -7.19 -9.43
N ARG A 225 -7.39 -8.28 -10.18
CA ARG A 225 -7.69 -8.25 -11.61
C ARG A 225 -9.05 -7.62 -11.94
N SER A 226 -9.96 -7.55 -10.96
CA SER A 226 -11.34 -7.04 -11.10
C SER A 226 -11.53 -5.59 -10.66
N ASP A 227 -10.50 -4.75 -10.75
CA ASP A 227 -10.54 -3.32 -10.39
C ASP A 227 -10.87 -3.03 -8.92
N THR A 228 -10.60 -3.98 -8.02
CA THR A 228 -10.64 -3.78 -6.58
C THR A 228 -9.25 -3.51 -6.04
N LEU A 229 -9.11 -2.46 -5.24
CA LEU A 229 -7.88 -2.11 -4.55
C LEU A 229 -8.08 -2.32 -3.04
N PHE A 230 -7.17 -3.04 -2.41
CA PHE A 230 -7.08 -3.12 -0.95
C PHE A 230 -5.99 -2.18 -0.47
N VAL A 231 -6.31 -1.38 0.55
CA VAL A 231 -5.44 -0.32 1.07
C VAL A 231 -5.33 -0.48 2.58
N ALA A 232 -4.11 -0.60 3.08
CA ALA A 232 -3.84 -0.51 4.50
C ALA A 232 -4.06 0.93 4.97
N ASP A 233 -4.71 1.12 6.11
CA ASP A 233 -4.93 2.42 6.73
C ASP A 233 -4.28 2.42 8.13
N HIS A 234 -3.11 3.02 8.20
CA HIS A 234 -2.29 3.05 9.39
C HIS A 234 -3.00 3.72 10.58
N ALA A 235 -3.77 4.79 10.33
CA ALA A 235 -4.41 5.55 11.40
C ALA A 235 -5.54 4.79 12.12
N PHE A 236 -6.26 3.92 11.41
CA PHE A 236 -7.38 3.15 11.94
C PHE A 236 -7.07 1.67 12.17
N GLY A 237 -5.87 1.22 11.81
CA GLY A 237 -5.55 -0.19 11.78
C GLY A 237 -6.57 -0.95 10.92
N ALA A 238 -6.86 -0.41 9.74
CA ALA A 238 -7.91 -0.92 8.88
C ALA A 238 -7.32 -1.46 7.57
N ILE A 239 -8.07 -2.36 6.93
CA ILE A 239 -7.91 -2.65 5.51
C ILE A 239 -9.18 -2.17 4.81
N ASN A 240 -9.01 -1.21 3.91
CA ASN A 240 -10.09 -0.67 3.10
C ASN A 240 -10.12 -1.35 1.74
N LYS A 241 -11.33 -1.69 1.28
CA LYS A 241 -11.62 -2.13 -0.08
C LYS A 241 -12.14 -0.93 -0.87
N VAL A 242 -11.51 -0.65 -2.01
CA VAL A 242 -11.86 0.47 -2.90
C VAL A 242 -12.18 -0.06 -4.29
N ASP A 243 -13.34 0.29 -4.82
CA ASP A 243 -13.68 0.09 -6.24
C ASP A 243 -13.00 1.22 -7.04
N THR A 244 -12.01 0.90 -7.85
CA THR A 244 -11.19 1.88 -8.57
C THR A 244 -11.91 2.57 -9.73
N ARG A 245 -13.10 2.09 -10.12
CA ARG A 245 -13.94 2.68 -11.19
C ARG A 245 -14.91 3.71 -10.64
N THR A 246 -15.43 3.49 -9.43
CA THR A 246 -16.45 4.36 -8.82
C THR A 246 -15.89 5.23 -7.70
N GLY A 247 -14.76 4.86 -7.14
CA GLY A 247 -14.17 5.48 -5.96
C GLY A 247 -14.85 5.09 -4.65
N ALA A 248 -15.84 4.18 -4.68
CA ALA A 248 -16.51 3.70 -3.47
C ALA A 248 -15.56 2.91 -2.59
N ALA A 249 -15.56 3.19 -1.28
CA ALA A 249 -14.71 2.55 -0.31
C ALA A 249 -15.50 2.01 0.88
N CYS A 250 -15.08 0.86 1.41
CA CYS A 250 -15.55 0.29 2.67
C CYS A 250 -14.41 -0.42 3.41
N ALA A 251 -14.47 -0.47 4.75
CA ALA A 251 -13.49 -1.18 5.56
C ALA A 251 -13.87 -2.67 5.70
N ILE A 252 -12.96 -3.58 5.39
CA ILE A 252 -13.18 -5.02 5.60
C ILE A 252 -12.82 -5.44 7.02
N ILE A 253 -11.90 -4.74 7.65
CA ILE A 253 -11.50 -4.92 9.04
C ILE A 253 -10.98 -3.59 9.60
N THR A 254 -11.13 -3.38 10.91
CA THR A 254 -10.62 -2.20 11.63
C THR A 254 -10.07 -2.60 13.00
N GLY A 255 -9.34 -1.70 13.65
CA GLY A 255 -8.88 -1.89 15.02
C GLY A 255 -7.63 -2.74 15.17
N LEU A 256 -6.89 -3.00 14.09
CA LEU A 256 -5.59 -3.67 14.10
C LEU A 256 -4.51 -2.67 14.52
N ILE A 257 -4.56 -2.20 15.76
CA ILE A 257 -3.74 -1.13 16.31
C ILE A 257 -2.74 -1.71 17.31
N LYS A 258 -1.52 -1.18 17.28
CA LYS A 258 -0.46 -1.54 18.23
C LYS A 258 -0.92 -1.31 19.67
N PRO A 259 -0.90 -2.34 20.54
CA PRO A 259 -1.25 -2.18 21.93
C PRO A 259 -0.37 -1.15 22.64
N GLY A 260 -0.98 -0.27 23.44
CA GLY A 260 -0.26 0.77 24.18
C GLY A 260 0.33 1.88 23.31
N ALA A 261 -0.13 2.03 22.08
CA ALA A 261 0.26 3.14 21.20
C ALA A 261 -0.10 4.48 21.85
N THR A 262 0.89 5.36 21.98
CA THR A 262 0.72 6.71 22.55
C THR A 262 0.66 7.80 21.49
N ARG A 263 0.93 7.44 20.22
CA ARG A 263 0.82 8.34 19.06
C ARG A 263 -0.65 8.63 18.74
N ASN A 264 -0.88 9.80 18.15
CA ASN A 264 -2.18 10.16 17.62
C ASN A 264 -1.98 10.69 16.17
N PRO A 265 -2.48 9.99 15.15
CA PRO A 265 -3.19 8.70 15.20
C PRO A 265 -2.30 7.55 15.69
N PRO A 266 -2.89 6.46 16.23
CA PRO A 266 -2.13 5.30 16.69
C PRO A 266 -1.51 4.51 15.54
N ASP A 267 -0.49 3.71 15.84
CA ASP A 267 0.18 2.85 14.87
C ASP A 267 -0.68 1.62 14.54
N GLY A 268 -1.05 1.43 13.29
CA GLY A 268 -1.96 0.38 12.83
C GLY A 268 -1.39 -0.54 11.75
N THR A 269 -2.21 -0.83 10.73
CA THR A 269 -1.81 -1.65 9.58
C THR A 269 -0.87 -0.88 8.67
N THR A 270 0.10 -1.57 8.09
CA THR A 270 1.16 -0.98 7.28
C THR A 270 1.15 -1.48 5.84
N SER A 271 0.94 -2.77 5.62
CA SER A 271 0.92 -3.30 4.26
C SER A 271 -0.13 -4.39 4.07
N VAL A 272 -0.53 -4.61 2.83
CA VAL A 272 -1.42 -5.67 2.39
C VAL A 272 -0.92 -6.25 1.08
N ARG A 273 -0.91 -7.61 0.99
CA ARG A 273 -0.58 -8.35 -0.23
C ARG A 273 -1.57 -9.46 -0.48
N ILE A 274 -1.84 -9.72 -1.76
CA ILE A 274 -2.55 -10.92 -2.19
C ILE A 274 -1.52 -12.01 -2.46
N ALA A 275 -1.66 -13.15 -1.79
CA ALA A 275 -0.76 -14.28 -2.00
C ALA A 275 -1.53 -15.62 -1.99
N PRO A 276 -0.93 -16.70 -2.52
CA PRO A 276 -1.56 -18.03 -2.54
C PRO A 276 -1.92 -18.52 -1.13
N ASP A 277 -3.10 -19.16 -1.01
CA ASP A 277 -3.60 -19.82 0.18
C ASP A 277 -4.24 -21.16 -0.23
N GLY A 278 -3.41 -22.19 -0.41
CA GLY A 278 -3.80 -23.44 -1.05
C GLY A 278 -4.16 -23.22 -2.53
N ASP A 279 -5.35 -23.67 -2.93
CA ASP A 279 -5.85 -23.50 -4.31
C ASP A 279 -6.57 -22.15 -4.52
N SER A 280 -6.48 -21.24 -3.57
CA SER A 280 -7.14 -19.93 -3.59
C SER A 280 -6.17 -18.80 -3.24
N TRP A 281 -6.71 -17.60 -3.03
CA TRP A 281 -5.97 -16.41 -2.66
C TRP A 281 -6.47 -15.86 -1.32
N ALA A 282 -5.57 -15.28 -0.54
CA ALA A 282 -5.90 -14.53 0.66
C ALA A 282 -5.17 -13.18 0.68
N LEU A 283 -5.68 -12.24 1.48
CA LEU A 283 -4.91 -11.06 1.85
C LEU A 283 -4.00 -11.41 3.01
N TYR A 284 -2.75 -10.98 2.92
CA TYR A 284 -1.80 -11.01 4.02
C TYR A 284 -1.49 -9.58 4.44
N VAL A 285 -1.54 -9.32 5.74
CA VAL A 285 -1.54 -7.97 6.31
C VAL A 285 -0.49 -7.89 7.39
N THR A 286 0.40 -6.91 7.28
CA THR A 286 1.30 -6.51 8.36
C THR A 286 0.73 -5.36 9.16
N ALA A 287 1.13 -5.26 10.42
CA ALA A 287 0.78 -4.16 11.30
C ALA A 287 1.89 -3.89 12.32
N MET A 288 1.87 -2.68 12.88
CA MET A 288 2.82 -2.24 13.89
C MET A 288 2.66 -2.95 15.24
N ASP A 289 1.64 -3.78 15.40
CA ASP A 289 1.48 -4.67 16.57
C ASP A 289 2.36 -5.93 16.51
N GLY A 290 3.14 -6.07 15.43
CA GLY A 290 4.07 -7.18 15.23
C GLY A 290 3.41 -8.46 14.73
N THR A 291 2.27 -8.36 14.09
CA THR A 291 1.51 -9.51 13.60
C THR A 291 1.42 -9.51 12.07
N LEU A 292 1.72 -10.66 11.47
CA LEU A 292 1.32 -11.00 10.10
C LEU A 292 0.01 -11.78 10.16
N ARG A 293 -1.04 -11.23 9.56
CA ARG A 293 -2.37 -11.83 9.51
C ARG A 293 -2.69 -12.31 8.11
N ARG A 294 -3.52 -13.36 8.05
CA ARG A 294 -4.16 -13.84 6.82
C ARG A 294 -5.66 -13.58 6.90
N LEU A 295 -6.22 -12.93 5.88
CA LEU A 295 -7.63 -12.65 5.73
C LEU A 295 -8.15 -13.40 4.50
N ARG A 296 -8.99 -14.42 4.72
CA ARG A 296 -9.68 -15.14 3.66
C ARG A 296 -10.97 -14.43 3.29
N PRO A 297 -11.25 -14.23 2.00
CA PRO A 297 -12.44 -13.53 1.56
C PRO A 297 -13.71 -14.37 1.72
N PRO A 298 -14.89 -13.74 1.77
CA PRO A 298 -16.15 -14.42 1.48
C PRO A 298 -16.18 -14.93 0.03
N ALA A 299 -17.07 -15.90 -0.26
CA ALA A 299 -17.08 -16.62 -1.52
C ALA A 299 -17.36 -15.79 -2.78
N ASP A 300 -17.96 -14.62 -2.62
CA ASP A 300 -18.29 -13.67 -3.70
C ASP A 300 -17.16 -12.67 -4.02
N ILE A 301 -16.05 -12.70 -3.29
CA ILE A 301 -14.90 -11.83 -3.50
C ILE A 301 -13.77 -12.59 -4.22
N ASP A 302 -13.49 -12.17 -5.45
CA ASP A 302 -12.33 -12.67 -6.21
C ASP A 302 -11.08 -11.87 -5.86
N LEU A 303 -10.10 -12.55 -5.25
CA LEU A 303 -8.79 -12.00 -4.92
C LEU A 303 -7.71 -12.32 -5.96
N THR A 304 -8.07 -12.75 -7.17
CA THR A 304 -7.04 -12.97 -8.19
C THR A 304 -6.23 -11.68 -8.37
N PRO A 305 -4.90 -11.69 -8.13
CA PRO A 305 -4.09 -10.47 -8.15
C PRO A 305 -4.01 -9.86 -9.55
N ALA A 306 -3.85 -8.53 -9.59
CA ALA A 306 -3.60 -7.80 -10.84
C ALA A 306 -2.26 -8.20 -11.47
N THR A 307 -1.24 -8.44 -10.64
CA THR A 307 0.07 -8.95 -11.05
C THR A 307 0.11 -10.46 -10.85
N PRO A 308 0.48 -11.27 -11.85
CA PRO A 308 0.73 -12.69 -11.60
C PRO A 308 1.80 -12.87 -10.54
N THR A 309 1.59 -13.75 -9.59
CA THR A 309 2.65 -14.22 -8.67
C THR A 309 3.74 -14.87 -9.53
N ARG A 310 4.95 -14.44 -9.38
CA ARG A 310 6.13 -14.90 -10.15
C ARG A 310 6.80 -16.07 -9.48
#